data_3ace50f49c489a0a410e4a7bc9dd9430
#
_entry.id   3ace50f49c489a0a410e4a7bc9dd9430
#
_cell.length_a   1.000
_cell.length_b   1.000
_cell.length_c   1.000
_cell.angle_alpha   90.00
_cell.angle_beta   90.00
_cell.angle_gamma   90.00
#
_symmetry.space_group_name_H-M   'P 1'
#
loop_
_entity.id
_entity.type
_entity.pdbx_description
1 polymer ?
#
loop_
_entity_poly.entity_id
_entity_poly.type
_entity_poly.pdbx_seq_one_letter_code
_entity_poly.pdbx_strand_id
1 'polypeptide(L)'
;MGADSICIKDMAGIVSPYDIYDLVTELKKITKIPLHLHTHYTSGMASMSYLKAIEAGIDIVDTCLAPYALRTSMPPVEPLVVSLQGTKRDTGLDVRKLIPLGEHLEKIVPKYQKHLATNKLSLIDSGVLAHQIPGGMISNLVSQLKEMNALDRLNEVHAEIPSTRKDAGTPPLVTPTSQIVGVQAVMNVVAGRYKMVTNQFKDLIYGLYGKTPTPIDPEVQKLVLKHYKRGQTPVTGRPADYLEPELAEDRKKIGDLAKNDEDLLIYALYPATGEQFLKWKYGIEPMPENMKPPQAPRTRRLGNNLGNTIFYSLLHENLIQPLK
;
A
#
# COMPACT_ATOMS: atom_id res chain seq x y z
N MET A 1 20.20 -14.67 2.78
CA MET A 1 19.69 -13.78 1.74
C MET A 1 19.92 -12.29 2.07
N GLY A 2 20.46 -11.94 3.21
CA GLY A 2 20.85 -10.56 3.57
C GLY A 2 19.69 -9.62 3.90
N ALA A 3 18.56 -10.14 4.36
CA ALA A 3 17.47 -9.30 4.86
C ALA A 3 17.82 -8.71 6.23
N ASP A 4 17.50 -7.42 6.46
CA ASP A 4 17.74 -6.72 7.72
C ASP A 4 16.58 -6.91 8.71
N SER A 5 15.37 -7.15 8.20
CA SER A 5 14.17 -7.43 8.99
C SER A 5 13.17 -8.29 8.20
N ILE A 6 12.20 -8.87 8.90
CA ILE A 6 11.05 -9.58 8.29
C ILE A 6 9.78 -8.84 8.67
N CYS A 7 9.01 -8.40 7.67
CA CYS A 7 7.72 -7.74 7.89
C CYS A 7 6.56 -8.72 7.73
N ILE A 8 5.74 -8.83 8.77
CA ILE A 8 4.42 -9.46 8.73
C ILE A 8 3.46 -8.38 8.24
N LYS A 9 2.88 -8.57 7.04
CA LYS A 9 2.04 -7.55 6.40
C LYS A 9 0.59 -8.00 6.31
N ASP A 10 -0.25 -7.43 7.15
CA ASP A 10 -1.69 -7.65 7.19
C ASP A 10 -2.44 -6.49 6.52
N MET A 11 -2.56 -6.57 5.19
CA MET A 11 -3.20 -5.55 4.36
C MET A 11 -4.72 -5.46 4.58
N ALA A 12 -5.35 -6.54 4.98
CA ALA A 12 -6.78 -6.58 5.23
C ALA A 12 -7.16 -6.13 6.65
N GLY A 13 -6.18 -6.08 7.56
CA GLY A 13 -6.42 -5.74 8.97
C GLY A 13 -7.25 -6.80 9.69
N ILE A 14 -6.99 -8.09 9.42
CA ILE A 14 -7.78 -9.24 9.92
C ILE A 14 -7.03 -10.12 10.89
N VAL A 15 -5.73 -9.91 11.09
CA VAL A 15 -4.96 -10.72 12.04
C VAL A 15 -5.50 -10.52 13.45
N SER A 16 -5.97 -11.61 14.08
CA SER A 16 -6.49 -11.54 15.44
C SER A 16 -5.39 -11.29 16.47
N PRO A 17 -5.72 -10.72 17.65
CA PRO A 17 -4.73 -10.47 18.69
C PRO A 17 -3.98 -11.73 19.16
N TYR A 18 -4.65 -12.86 19.24
CA TYR A 18 -4.03 -14.11 19.69
C TYR A 18 -3.26 -14.81 18.56
N ASP A 19 -3.76 -14.80 17.33
CA ASP A 19 -3.03 -15.37 16.19
C ASP A 19 -1.69 -14.65 15.97
N ILE A 20 -1.66 -13.31 16.08
CA ILE A 20 -0.41 -12.58 15.95
C ILE A 20 0.55 -12.81 17.11
N TYR A 21 0.02 -13.00 18.34
CA TYR A 21 0.83 -13.36 19.48
C TYR A 21 1.56 -14.69 19.24
N ASP A 22 0.81 -15.71 18.81
CA ASP A 22 1.35 -17.05 18.54
C ASP A 22 2.34 -16.99 17.37
N LEU A 23 1.98 -16.30 16.27
CA LEU A 23 2.85 -16.17 15.10
C LEU A 23 4.19 -15.49 15.45
N VAL A 24 4.17 -14.37 16.18
CA VAL A 24 5.39 -13.68 16.60
C VAL A 24 6.21 -14.57 17.54
N THR A 25 5.56 -15.25 18.47
CA THR A 25 6.23 -16.17 19.41
C THR A 25 6.96 -17.29 18.66
N GLU A 26 6.32 -17.91 17.67
CA GLU A 26 6.95 -18.97 16.87
C GLU A 26 8.07 -18.43 15.97
N LEU A 27 7.87 -17.27 15.33
CA LEU A 27 8.90 -16.66 14.50
C LEU A 27 10.14 -16.28 15.31
N LYS A 28 9.98 -15.78 16.55
CA LYS A 28 11.12 -15.44 17.43
C LYS A 28 11.96 -16.65 17.82
N LYS A 29 11.43 -17.88 17.75
CA LYS A 29 12.21 -19.10 17.99
C LYS A 29 13.17 -19.43 16.84
N ILE A 30 12.79 -19.06 15.61
CA ILE A 30 13.50 -19.48 14.38
C ILE A 30 14.30 -18.36 13.70
N THR A 31 14.09 -17.11 14.08
CA THR A 31 14.84 -15.98 13.53
C THR A 31 15.37 -15.05 14.61
N LYS A 32 16.56 -14.47 14.33
CA LYS A 32 17.21 -13.47 15.19
C LYS A 32 17.16 -12.07 14.63
N ILE A 33 16.75 -11.91 13.34
CA ILE A 33 16.59 -10.60 12.74
C ILE A 33 15.30 -9.93 13.23
N PRO A 34 15.23 -8.61 13.26
CA PRO A 34 14.05 -7.87 13.71
C PRO A 34 12.77 -8.30 13.00
N LEU A 35 11.71 -8.50 13.76
CA LEU A 35 10.37 -8.74 13.27
C LEU A 35 9.57 -7.43 13.28
N HIS A 36 8.90 -7.14 12.18
CA HIS A 36 8.12 -5.96 11.93
C HIS A 36 6.67 -6.34 11.69
N LEU A 37 5.72 -5.66 12.30
CA LEU A 37 4.29 -5.85 12.05
C LEU A 37 3.67 -4.60 11.43
N HIS A 38 3.04 -4.80 10.27
CA HIS A 38 2.23 -3.83 9.56
C HIS A 38 0.81 -4.37 9.44
N THR A 39 -0.15 -3.80 10.15
CA THR A 39 -1.56 -4.17 10.01
C THR A 39 -2.45 -2.95 9.84
N HIS A 40 -3.44 -3.07 8.93
CA HIS A 40 -4.45 -2.05 8.70
C HIS A 40 -5.56 -2.13 9.76
N TYR A 41 -6.29 -1.02 9.93
CA TYR A 41 -7.32 -0.92 10.98
C TYR A 41 -8.73 -1.28 10.50
N THR A 42 -8.85 -1.88 9.32
CA THR A 42 -10.15 -2.11 8.64
C THR A 42 -11.16 -2.85 9.50
N SER A 43 -10.74 -3.92 10.18
CA SER A 43 -11.60 -4.71 11.09
C SER A 43 -11.81 -4.09 12.47
N GLY A 44 -11.02 -3.09 12.84
CA GLY A 44 -11.01 -2.50 14.18
C GLY A 44 -10.11 -3.21 15.19
N MET A 45 -9.45 -4.33 14.82
CA MET A 45 -8.65 -5.14 15.77
C MET A 45 -7.20 -4.68 15.89
N ALA A 46 -6.67 -3.86 14.98
CA ALA A 46 -5.23 -3.64 14.84
C ALA A 46 -4.52 -3.13 16.09
N SER A 47 -5.13 -2.25 16.91
CA SER A 47 -4.51 -1.81 18.18
C SER A 47 -4.38 -2.96 19.18
N MET A 48 -5.38 -3.84 19.26
CA MET A 48 -5.33 -5.02 20.13
C MET A 48 -4.28 -6.01 19.63
N SER A 49 -4.20 -6.20 18.31
CA SER A 49 -3.21 -7.06 17.68
C SER A 49 -1.79 -6.53 17.88
N TYR A 50 -1.58 -5.21 17.80
CA TYR A 50 -0.29 -4.60 18.11
C TYR A 50 0.12 -4.83 19.57
N LEU A 51 -0.80 -4.62 20.53
CA LEU A 51 -0.48 -4.85 21.93
C LEU A 51 -0.06 -6.30 22.16
N LYS A 52 -0.77 -7.27 21.59
CA LYS A 52 -0.43 -8.69 21.71
C LYS A 52 0.88 -9.05 20.99
N ALA A 53 1.16 -8.48 19.82
CA ALA A 53 2.44 -8.66 19.14
C ALA A 53 3.61 -8.10 19.96
N ILE A 54 3.42 -6.94 20.61
CA ILE A 54 4.42 -6.32 21.48
C ILE A 54 4.69 -7.18 22.71
N GLU A 55 3.67 -7.74 23.32
CA GLU A 55 3.81 -8.71 24.42
C GLU A 55 4.59 -9.96 23.98
N ALA A 56 4.36 -10.47 22.75
CA ALA A 56 5.06 -11.62 22.19
C ALA A 56 6.50 -11.29 21.74
N GLY A 57 6.89 -10.02 21.70
CA GLY A 57 8.26 -9.62 21.40
C GLY A 57 8.52 -9.09 20.00
N ILE A 58 7.51 -8.59 19.29
CA ILE A 58 7.71 -7.85 18.03
C ILE A 58 8.67 -6.68 18.26
N ASP A 59 9.52 -6.37 17.27
CA ASP A 59 10.54 -5.31 17.40
C ASP A 59 10.07 -3.97 16.82
N ILE A 60 9.27 -4.01 15.75
CA ILE A 60 8.83 -2.82 15.03
C ILE A 60 7.34 -2.93 14.73
N VAL A 61 6.61 -1.83 14.87
CA VAL A 61 5.21 -1.70 14.44
C VAL A 61 5.01 -0.41 13.66
N ASP A 62 4.20 -0.46 12.60
CA ASP A 62 3.83 0.70 11.80
C ASP A 62 2.61 1.39 12.38
N THR A 63 2.68 2.71 12.45
CA THR A 63 1.60 3.54 12.99
C THR A 63 1.39 4.79 12.13
N CYS A 64 0.28 5.48 12.37
CA CYS A 64 0.02 6.80 11.80
C CYS A 64 -0.16 7.84 12.90
N LEU A 65 0.11 9.11 12.61
CA LEU A 65 -0.38 10.21 13.44
C LEU A 65 -1.92 10.26 13.40
N ALA A 66 -2.55 10.58 14.51
CA ALA A 66 -3.99 10.46 14.72
C ALA A 66 -4.88 10.95 13.56
N PRO A 67 -4.63 12.11 12.90
CA PRO A 67 -5.49 12.61 11.82
C PRO A 67 -5.61 11.68 10.59
N TYR A 68 -4.62 10.82 10.36
CA TYR A 68 -4.59 9.86 9.26
C TYR A 68 -4.67 8.39 9.71
N ALA A 69 -4.87 8.15 11.01
CA ALA A 69 -4.97 6.81 11.58
C ALA A 69 -6.38 6.21 11.41
N LEU A 70 -6.51 4.93 11.81
CA LEU A 70 -7.76 4.16 11.81
C LEU A 70 -8.30 3.84 10.40
N ARG A 71 -9.52 3.31 10.30
CA ARG A 71 -10.19 2.98 9.03
C ARG A 71 -9.37 1.98 8.21
N THR A 72 -9.05 2.32 6.97
CA THR A 72 -8.17 1.55 6.09
C THR A 72 -6.67 1.92 6.24
N SER A 73 -6.35 2.77 7.22
CA SER A 73 -4.99 3.11 7.62
C SER A 73 -4.51 2.21 8.78
N MET A 74 -3.63 2.70 9.62
CA MET A 74 -3.00 1.97 10.73
C MET A 74 -3.45 2.51 12.10
N PRO A 75 -3.09 1.85 13.20
CA PRO A 75 -3.30 2.39 14.54
C PRO A 75 -2.62 3.75 14.75
N PRO A 76 -3.21 4.64 15.56
CA PRO A 76 -2.57 5.90 15.93
C PRO A 76 -1.37 5.64 16.86
N VAL A 77 -0.29 6.39 16.66
CA VAL A 77 0.94 6.28 17.45
C VAL A 77 0.75 6.79 18.88
N GLU A 78 -0.02 7.85 19.06
CA GLU A 78 -0.16 8.54 20.33
C GLU A 78 -0.73 7.65 21.44
N PRO A 79 -1.86 6.93 21.24
CA PRO A 79 -2.37 6.01 22.26
C PRO A 79 -1.43 4.83 22.50
N LEU A 80 -0.73 4.36 21.45
CA LEU A 80 0.22 3.25 21.59
C LEU A 80 1.40 3.63 22.48
N VAL A 81 1.99 4.82 22.25
CA VAL A 81 3.07 5.35 23.07
C VAL A 81 2.65 5.46 24.54
N VAL A 82 1.47 6.05 24.82
CA VAL A 82 0.94 6.15 26.18
C VAL A 82 0.70 4.77 26.82
N SER A 83 0.17 3.81 26.05
CA SER A 83 -0.09 2.46 26.55
C SER A 83 1.19 1.69 26.94
N LEU A 84 2.32 2.03 26.32
CA LEU A 84 3.60 1.37 26.58
C LEU A 84 4.47 2.10 27.60
N GLN A 85 4.11 3.34 27.94
CA GLN A 85 4.91 4.17 28.84
C GLN A 85 5.13 3.51 30.20
N GLY A 86 6.39 3.48 30.65
CA GLY A 86 6.78 2.85 31.91
C GLY A 86 6.81 1.32 31.90
N THR A 87 6.50 0.68 30.76
CA THR A 87 6.65 -0.78 30.57
C THR A 87 8.06 -1.15 30.08
N LYS A 88 8.37 -2.43 30.03
CA LYS A 88 9.61 -2.93 29.39
C LYS A 88 9.68 -2.67 27.88
N ARG A 89 8.57 -2.25 27.28
CA ARG A 89 8.40 -1.94 25.86
C ARG A 89 8.17 -0.45 25.60
N ASP A 90 8.51 0.38 26.59
CA ASP A 90 8.44 1.84 26.44
C ASP A 90 9.26 2.28 25.22
N THR A 91 8.63 3.05 24.35
CA THR A 91 9.26 3.50 23.10
C THR A 91 10.22 4.67 23.32
N GLY A 92 10.18 5.32 24.48
CA GLY A 92 10.91 6.57 24.77
C GLY A 92 10.39 7.79 24.01
N LEU A 93 9.30 7.65 23.23
CA LEU A 93 8.69 8.79 22.53
C LEU A 93 7.90 9.67 23.50
N ASP A 94 8.07 10.99 23.39
CA ASP A 94 7.28 11.97 24.15
C ASP A 94 6.00 12.32 23.41
N VAL A 95 4.86 11.87 23.93
CA VAL A 95 3.53 12.14 23.33
C VAL A 95 3.26 13.65 23.17
N ARG A 96 3.81 14.50 24.04
CA ARG A 96 3.67 15.97 23.94
C ARG A 96 4.35 16.55 22.71
N LYS A 97 5.31 15.83 22.11
CA LYS A 97 5.93 16.19 20.83
C LYS A 97 5.15 15.64 19.63
N LEU A 98 4.42 14.54 19.80
CA LEU A 98 3.59 13.95 18.75
C LEU A 98 2.30 14.77 18.53
N ILE A 99 1.67 15.28 19.59
CA ILE A 99 0.43 16.05 19.51
C ILE A 99 0.54 17.24 18.55
N PRO A 100 1.54 18.14 18.64
CA PRO A 100 1.67 19.25 17.70
C PRO A 100 1.87 18.82 16.23
N LEU A 101 2.48 17.66 15.99
CA LEU A 101 2.59 17.10 14.64
C LEU A 101 1.21 16.68 14.10
N GLY A 102 0.39 16.04 14.94
CA GLY A 102 -1.00 15.72 14.62
C GLY A 102 -1.80 16.99 14.31
N GLU A 103 -1.76 18.01 15.16
CA GLU A 103 -2.43 19.30 14.94
C GLU A 103 -1.99 19.99 13.63
N HIS A 104 -0.72 19.84 13.24
CA HIS A 104 -0.25 20.34 11.96
C HIS A 104 -0.92 19.58 10.79
N LEU A 105 -1.01 18.25 10.88
CA LEU A 105 -1.66 17.44 9.87
C LEU A 105 -3.16 17.69 9.78
N GLU A 106 -3.85 17.94 10.89
CA GLU A 106 -5.27 18.30 10.89
C GLU A 106 -5.59 19.50 10.00
N LYS A 107 -4.68 20.48 9.93
CA LYS A 107 -4.81 21.65 9.04
C LYS A 107 -4.69 21.29 7.56
N ILE A 108 -4.06 20.14 7.25
CA ILE A 108 -3.82 19.65 5.90
C ILE A 108 -4.95 18.72 5.43
N VAL A 109 -5.57 17.96 6.34
CA VAL A 109 -6.63 16.98 6.04
C VAL A 109 -7.74 17.54 5.14
N PRO A 110 -8.29 18.75 5.34
CA PRO A 110 -9.36 19.28 4.50
C PRO A 110 -9.01 19.36 3.01
N LYS A 111 -7.72 19.59 2.68
CA LYS A 111 -7.23 19.62 1.30
C LYS A 111 -7.43 18.27 0.57
N TYR A 112 -7.34 17.17 1.32
CA TYR A 112 -7.41 15.82 0.79
C TYR A 112 -8.74 15.12 1.08
N GLN A 113 -9.69 15.80 1.75
CA GLN A 113 -10.96 15.19 2.19
C GLN A 113 -11.75 14.56 1.06
N LYS A 114 -11.73 15.15 -0.16
CA LYS A 114 -12.39 14.58 -1.34
C LYS A 114 -11.79 13.25 -1.83
N HIS A 115 -10.57 12.94 -1.41
CA HIS A 115 -9.85 11.69 -1.73
C HIS A 115 -9.96 10.66 -0.61
N LEU A 116 -10.54 11.02 0.53
CA LEU A 116 -10.81 10.07 1.61
C LEU A 116 -11.88 9.08 1.16
N ALA A 117 -11.77 7.87 1.64
CA ALA A 117 -12.76 6.82 1.38
C ALA A 117 -14.17 7.27 1.73
N THR A 118 -15.16 6.76 1.00
CA THR A 118 -16.59 7.02 1.25
C THR A 118 -16.98 6.68 2.70
N ASN A 119 -18.11 7.19 3.17
CA ASN A 119 -18.59 6.98 4.55
C ASN A 119 -18.55 5.50 4.99
N LYS A 120 -18.83 4.56 4.09
CA LYS A 120 -18.76 3.12 4.40
C LYS A 120 -17.33 2.65 4.72
N LEU A 121 -16.32 3.21 4.04
CA LEU A 121 -14.91 2.91 4.29
C LEU A 121 -14.30 3.78 5.42
N SER A 122 -15.06 4.74 5.93
CA SER A 122 -14.61 5.63 7.02
C SER A 122 -14.87 5.07 8.42
N LEU A 123 -15.58 3.97 8.52
CA LEU A 123 -15.86 3.27 9.77
C LEU A 123 -15.15 1.91 9.78
N ILE A 124 -15.29 1.19 10.87
CA ILE A 124 -14.87 -0.20 10.96
C ILE A 124 -15.74 -1.04 10.02
N ASP A 125 -15.10 -1.82 9.15
CA ASP A 125 -15.76 -2.76 8.27
C ASP A 125 -15.59 -4.18 8.82
N SER A 126 -16.58 -4.64 9.60
CA SER A 126 -16.59 -6.02 10.11
C SER A 126 -16.79 -7.06 8.99
N GLY A 127 -17.29 -6.68 7.82
CA GLY A 127 -17.42 -7.55 6.66
C GLY A 127 -16.07 -8.10 6.18
N VAL A 128 -14.98 -7.36 6.40
CA VAL A 128 -13.62 -7.80 6.05
C VAL A 128 -13.25 -9.14 6.72
N LEU A 129 -13.81 -9.44 7.89
CA LEU A 129 -13.57 -10.70 8.59
C LEU A 129 -14.15 -11.90 7.84
N ALA A 130 -15.18 -11.69 7.04
CA ALA A 130 -15.80 -12.73 6.21
C ALA A 130 -15.14 -12.83 4.83
N HIS A 131 -15.01 -11.70 4.10
CA HIS A 131 -14.47 -11.73 2.72
C HIS A 131 -12.96 -11.59 2.61
N GLN A 132 -12.26 -11.17 3.68
CA GLN A 132 -10.79 -11.04 3.77
C GLN A 132 -10.16 -10.12 2.71
N ILE A 133 -10.90 -9.18 2.17
CA ILE A 133 -10.48 -8.29 1.08
C ILE A 133 -9.94 -6.99 1.67
N PRO A 134 -8.69 -6.58 1.35
CA PRO A 134 -8.15 -5.31 1.81
C PRO A 134 -9.00 -4.11 1.40
N GLY A 135 -9.18 -3.13 2.30
CA GLY A 135 -10.03 -1.96 2.05
C GLY A 135 -9.64 -1.14 0.82
N GLY A 136 -8.33 -1.00 0.53
CA GLY A 136 -7.86 -0.36 -0.70
C GLY A 136 -8.25 -1.11 -1.98
N MET A 137 -8.40 -2.42 -1.91
CA MET A 137 -8.88 -3.24 -3.01
C MET A 137 -10.36 -3.00 -3.29
N ILE A 138 -11.19 -2.87 -2.25
CA ILE A 138 -12.63 -2.60 -2.39
C ILE A 138 -12.86 -1.30 -3.20
N SER A 139 -12.10 -0.26 -2.91
CA SER A 139 -12.19 1.02 -3.65
C SER A 139 -11.94 0.84 -5.15
N ASN A 140 -10.95 0.04 -5.51
CA ASN A 140 -10.63 -0.27 -6.91
C ASN A 140 -11.74 -1.09 -7.57
N LEU A 141 -12.27 -2.10 -6.88
CA LEU A 141 -13.38 -2.92 -7.39
C LEU A 141 -14.64 -2.08 -7.64
N VAL A 142 -14.97 -1.20 -6.71
CA VAL A 142 -16.11 -0.27 -6.86
C VAL A 142 -15.93 0.64 -8.06
N SER A 143 -14.72 1.18 -8.28
CA SER A 143 -14.44 2.04 -9.43
C SER A 143 -14.58 1.27 -10.74
N GLN A 144 -14.01 0.07 -10.84
CA GLN A 144 -14.10 -0.77 -12.02
C GLN A 144 -15.55 -1.18 -12.35
N LEU A 145 -16.30 -1.60 -11.32
CA LEU A 145 -17.70 -1.97 -11.51
C LEU A 145 -18.56 -0.77 -11.94
N LYS A 146 -18.27 0.44 -11.45
CA LYS A 146 -18.92 1.67 -11.90
C LYS A 146 -18.64 1.95 -13.38
N GLU A 147 -17.39 1.84 -13.81
CA GLU A 147 -17.01 2.03 -15.21
C GLU A 147 -17.68 1.01 -16.15
N MET A 148 -17.95 -0.19 -15.64
CA MET A 148 -18.65 -1.27 -16.37
C MET A 148 -20.16 -1.25 -16.19
N ASN A 149 -20.75 -0.25 -15.50
CA ASN A 149 -22.18 -0.19 -15.15
C ASN A 149 -22.72 -1.46 -14.45
N ALA A 150 -21.90 -2.07 -13.59
CA ALA A 150 -22.18 -3.34 -12.91
C ALA A 150 -21.99 -3.25 -11.39
N LEU A 151 -22.20 -2.05 -10.81
CA LEU A 151 -21.99 -1.84 -9.36
C LEU A 151 -22.93 -2.67 -8.48
N ASP A 152 -24.12 -2.99 -8.98
CA ASP A 152 -25.09 -3.87 -8.35
C ASP A 152 -24.58 -5.29 -8.12
N ARG A 153 -23.57 -5.72 -8.90
CA ARG A 153 -22.95 -7.04 -8.81
C ARG A 153 -21.79 -7.13 -7.83
N LEU A 154 -21.55 -6.12 -7.02
CA LEU A 154 -20.41 -6.08 -6.06
C LEU A 154 -20.42 -7.30 -5.12
N ASN A 155 -21.57 -7.73 -4.65
CA ASN A 155 -21.67 -8.90 -3.76
C ASN A 155 -21.29 -10.22 -4.47
N GLU A 156 -21.58 -10.35 -5.76
CA GLU A 156 -21.16 -11.51 -6.55
C GLU A 156 -19.63 -11.51 -6.71
N VAL A 157 -19.02 -10.33 -6.92
CA VAL A 157 -17.56 -10.20 -6.99
C VAL A 157 -16.91 -10.58 -5.66
N HIS A 158 -17.47 -10.13 -4.52
CA HIS A 158 -16.97 -10.53 -3.20
C HIS A 158 -17.01 -12.06 -3.01
N ALA A 159 -18.06 -12.73 -3.48
CA ALA A 159 -18.18 -14.19 -3.42
C ALA A 159 -17.22 -14.91 -4.38
N GLU A 160 -16.88 -14.30 -5.54
CA GLU A 160 -15.99 -14.88 -6.56
C GLU A 160 -14.51 -14.77 -6.19
N ILE A 161 -14.10 -13.74 -5.41
CA ILE A 161 -12.69 -13.51 -5.06
C ILE A 161 -12.03 -14.72 -4.37
N PRO A 162 -12.63 -15.34 -3.33
CA PRO A 162 -12.02 -16.52 -2.70
C PRO A 162 -11.80 -17.68 -3.67
N SER A 163 -12.73 -17.88 -4.60
CA SER A 163 -12.67 -18.91 -5.63
C SER A 163 -11.55 -18.63 -6.64
N THR A 164 -11.52 -17.42 -7.21
CA THR A 164 -10.45 -16.96 -8.12
C THR A 164 -9.07 -17.02 -7.45
N ARG A 165 -8.97 -16.65 -6.18
CA ARG A 165 -7.73 -16.76 -5.39
C ARG A 165 -7.27 -18.21 -5.24
N LYS A 166 -8.20 -19.10 -4.89
CA LYS A 166 -7.90 -20.54 -4.73
C LYS A 166 -7.37 -21.12 -6.04
N ASP A 167 -8.02 -20.86 -7.15
CA ASP A 167 -7.61 -21.33 -8.47
C ASP A 167 -6.21 -20.86 -8.87
N ALA A 168 -5.84 -19.65 -8.46
CA ALA A 168 -4.52 -19.05 -8.70
C ALA A 168 -3.43 -19.53 -7.72
N GLY A 169 -3.66 -20.57 -6.91
CA GLY A 169 -2.69 -21.10 -5.97
C GLY A 169 -2.59 -20.30 -4.67
N THR A 170 -3.71 -19.71 -4.22
CA THR A 170 -3.85 -18.96 -2.96
C THR A 170 -2.82 -17.85 -2.74
N PRO A 171 -2.51 -16.99 -3.72
CA PRO A 171 -1.57 -15.91 -3.50
C PRO A 171 -2.03 -15.02 -2.34
N PRO A 172 -1.08 -14.42 -1.57
CA PRO A 172 -1.44 -13.42 -0.57
C PRO A 172 -2.12 -12.23 -1.24
N LEU A 173 -3.22 -11.74 -0.64
CA LEU A 173 -3.96 -10.58 -1.16
C LEU A 173 -3.30 -9.26 -0.76
N VAL A 174 -2.07 -9.07 -1.20
CA VAL A 174 -1.29 -7.83 -1.07
C VAL A 174 -0.98 -7.29 -2.47
N THR A 175 -0.60 -6.02 -2.57
CA THR A 175 -0.20 -5.43 -3.86
C THR A 175 1.03 -6.16 -4.42
N PRO A 176 1.06 -6.59 -5.68
CA PRO A 176 0.04 -6.39 -6.72
C PRO A 176 -1.01 -7.51 -6.83
N THR A 177 -0.82 -8.65 -6.17
CA THR A 177 -1.64 -9.86 -6.36
C THR A 177 -3.10 -9.66 -5.96
N SER A 178 -3.39 -8.82 -4.95
CA SER A 178 -4.75 -8.44 -4.59
C SER A 178 -5.50 -7.78 -5.74
N GLN A 179 -4.84 -6.88 -6.46
CA GLN A 179 -5.42 -6.21 -7.63
C GLN A 179 -5.62 -7.19 -8.79
N ILE A 180 -4.64 -8.05 -9.05
CA ILE A 180 -4.71 -9.04 -10.13
C ILE A 180 -5.88 -10.00 -9.92
N VAL A 181 -6.00 -10.56 -8.72
CA VAL A 181 -7.10 -11.47 -8.36
C VAL A 181 -8.44 -10.75 -8.37
N GLY A 182 -8.49 -9.51 -7.83
CA GLY A 182 -9.72 -8.72 -7.79
C GLY A 182 -10.24 -8.35 -9.17
N VAL A 183 -9.39 -7.85 -10.06
CA VAL A 183 -9.77 -7.51 -11.44
C VAL A 183 -10.24 -8.76 -12.18
N GLN A 184 -9.55 -9.90 -12.00
CA GLN A 184 -9.98 -11.15 -12.63
C GLN A 184 -11.33 -11.61 -12.09
N ALA A 185 -11.60 -11.48 -10.78
CA ALA A 185 -12.90 -11.80 -10.21
C ALA A 185 -14.02 -10.93 -10.79
N VAL A 186 -13.78 -9.63 -11.00
CA VAL A 186 -14.71 -8.74 -11.71
C VAL A 186 -14.99 -9.26 -13.11
N MET A 187 -13.95 -9.61 -13.89
CA MET A 187 -14.12 -10.16 -15.23
C MET A 187 -14.89 -11.49 -15.24
N ASN A 188 -14.62 -12.35 -14.25
CA ASN A 188 -15.34 -13.63 -14.09
C ASN A 188 -16.84 -13.41 -13.85
N VAL A 189 -17.20 -12.42 -13.06
CA VAL A 189 -18.60 -12.09 -12.79
C VAL A 189 -19.26 -11.43 -14.00
N VAL A 190 -18.63 -10.40 -14.58
CA VAL A 190 -19.25 -9.59 -15.64
C VAL A 190 -19.33 -10.34 -16.98
N ALA A 191 -18.25 -10.99 -17.38
CA ALA A 191 -18.16 -11.66 -18.69
C ALA A 191 -18.38 -13.18 -18.64
N GLY A 192 -18.39 -13.76 -17.44
CA GLY A 192 -18.41 -15.20 -17.21
C GLY A 192 -17.02 -15.75 -16.93
N ARG A 193 -16.98 -16.77 -16.07
CA ARG A 193 -15.77 -17.29 -15.47
C ARG A 193 -14.71 -17.69 -16.51
N TYR A 194 -13.56 -17.03 -16.46
CA TYR A 194 -12.41 -17.19 -17.38
C TYR A 194 -12.73 -17.03 -18.87
N LYS A 195 -13.86 -16.45 -19.26
CA LYS A 195 -14.13 -16.08 -20.66
C LYS A 195 -13.26 -14.88 -21.09
N MET A 196 -13.02 -13.96 -20.18
CA MET A 196 -12.07 -12.86 -20.34
C MET A 196 -11.00 -12.95 -19.27
N VAL A 197 -9.73 -13.07 -19.69
CA VAL A 197 -8.59 -13.19 -18.78
C VAL A 197 -7.64 -12.05 -19.00
N THR A 198 -7.35 -11.32 -17.89
CA THR A 198 -6.42 -10.19 -17.93
C THR A 198 -4.98 -10.64 -18.15
N ASN A 199 -4.16 -9.79 -18.76
CA ASN A 199 -2.75 -10.14 -19.00
C ASN A 199 -2.00 -10.36 -17.69
N GLN A 200 -2.27 -9.53 -16.66
CA GLN A 200 -1.65 -9.67 -15.35
C GLN A 200 -2.02 -11.01 -14.67
N PHE A 201 -3.25 -11.48 -14.85
CA PHE A 201 -3.64 -12.79 -14.33
C PHE A 201 -2.95 -13.93 -15.10
N LYS A 202 -2.78 -13.79 -16.42
CA LYS A 202 -1.97 -14.73 -17.21
C LYS A 202 -0.52 -14.75 -16.74
N ASP A 203 0.07 -13.59 -16.50
CA ASP A 203 1.43 -13.45 -15.98
C ASP A 203 1.58 -14.13 -14.60
N LEU A 204 0.57 -13.98 -13.71
CA LEU A 204 0.54 -14.65 -12.41
C LEU A 204 0.50 -16.18 -12.55
N ILE A 205 -0.42 -16.70 -13.38
CA ILE A 205 -0.56 -18.14 -13.62
C ILE A 205 0.67 -18.72 -14.34
N TYR A 206 1.34 -17.92 -15.17
CA TYR A 206 2.57 -18.30 -15.85
C TYR A 206 3.80 -18.36 -14.93
N GLY A 207 3.73 -17.77 -13.73
CA GLY A 207 4.79 -17.79 -12.72
C GLY A 207 5.68 -16.54 -12.65
N LEU A 208 5.31 -15.43 -13.34
CA LEU A 208 6.10 -14.18 -13.32
C LEU A 208 5.99 -13.38 -12.00
N TYR A 209 5.16 -13.83 -11.08
CA TYR A 209 5.07 -13.28 -9.70
C TYR A 209 5.67 -14.23 -8.65
N GLY A 210 6.40 -15.26 -9.09
CA GLY A 210 7.04 -16.24 -8.23
C GLY A 210 6.12 -17.44 -7.88
N LYS A 211 6.62 -18.28 -6.96
CA LYS A 211 5.93 -19.50 -6.55
C LYS A 211 4.73 -19.16 -5.66
N THR A 212 3.58 -19.75 -5.98
CA THR A 212 2.36 -19.62 -5.18
C THR A 212 2.39 -20.53 -3.94
N PRO A 213 1.69 -20.17 -2.85
CA PRO A 213 1.62 -20.99 -1.62
C PRO A 213 1.05 -22.39 -1.81
N THR A 214 0.07 -22.55 -2.70
CA THR A 214 -0.51 -23.84 -3.08
C THR A 214 -0.41 -24.03 -4.60
N PRO A 215 -0.53 -25.28 -5.11
CA PRO A 215 -0.58 -25.51 -6.54
C PRO A 215 -1.73 -24.70 -7.20
N ILE A 216 -1.45 -24.17 -8.38
CA ILE A 216 -2.47 -23.58 -9.24
C ILE A 216 -3.37 -24.70 -9.77
N ASP A 217 -4.68 -24.43 -9.89
CA ASP A 217 -5.61 -25.39 -10.47
C ASP A 217 -5.22 -25.73 -11.92
N PRO A 218 -4.96 -27.01 -12.26
CA PRO A 218 -4.46 -27.40 -13.58
C PRO A 218 -5.42 -27.06 -14.73
N GLU A 219 -6.73 -27.16 -14.52
CA GLU A 219 -7.72 -26.84 -15.56
C GLU A 219 -7.78 -25.33 -15.80
N VAL A 220 -7.71 -24.55 -14.72
CA VAL A 220 -7.63 -23.09 -14.82
C VAL A 220 -6.32 -22.66 -15.48
N GLN A 221 -5.19 -23.27 -15.11
CA GLN A 221 -3.89 -23.00 -15.75
C GLN A 221 -3.95 -23.23 -17.26
N LYS A 222 -4.47 -24.38 -17.70
CA LYS A 222 -4.62 -24.73 -19.11
C LYS A 222 -5.54 -23.75 -19.85
N LEU A 223 -6.66 -23.37 -19.23
CA LEU A 223 -7.62 -22.44 -19.79
C LEU A 223 -7.04 -21.03 -19.93
N VAL A 224 -6.41 -20.51 -18.88
CA VAL A 224 -5.85 -19.15 -18.79
C VAL A 224 -4.66 -18.97 -19.73
N LEU A 225 -3.79 -19.97 -19.83
CA LEU A 225 -2.59 -19.90 -20.68
C LEU A 225 -2.85 -20.30 -22.14
N LYS A 226 -4.07 -20.71 -22.49
CA LYS A 226 -4.45 -20.94 -23.89
C LYS A 226 -4.20 -19.67 -24.70
N HIS A 227 -3.33 -19.78 -25.73
CA HIS A 227 -2.91 -18.65 -26.57
C HIS A 227 -2.17 -17.52 -25.84
N TYR A 228 -1.58 -17.80 -24.66
CA TYR A 228 -0.75 -16.81 -24.00
C TYR A 228 0.57 -16.60 -24.76
N LYS A 229 0.94 -15.33 -24.97
CA LYS A 229 2.08 -14.93 -25.82
C LYS A 229 3.44 -15.50 -25.40
N ARG A 230 3.62 -15.82 -24.09
CA ARG A 230 4.87 -16.40 -23.55
C ARG A 230 4.87 -17.93 -23.54
N GLY A 231 3.78 -18.58 -24.00
CA GLY A 231 3.63 -20.03 -24.00
C GLY A 231 2.65 -20.56 -22.95
N GLN A 232 2.46 -21.87 -22.93
CA GLN A 232 1.49 -22.53 -22.04
C GLN A 232 2.15 -23.26 -20.87
N THR A 233 3.47 -23.40 -20.89
CA THR A 233 4.24 -24.04 -19.81
C THR A 233 4.74 -22.98 -18.85
N PRO A 234 4.25 -22.95 -17.59
CA PRO A 234 4.70 -21.98 -16.60
C PRO A 234 6.21 -22.06 -16.33
N VAL A 235 6.79 -20.94 -16.01
CA VAL A 235 8.17 -20.85 -15.55
C VAL A 235 8.27 -21.22 -14.07
N THR A 236 9.37 -21.86 -13.69
CA THR A 236 9.61 -22.34 -12.32
C THR A 236 10.84 -21.69 -11.68
N GLY A 237 11.58 -20.92 -12.47
CA GLY A 237 12.76 -20.21 -12.02
C GLY A 237 12.43 -18.87 -11.35
N ARG A 238 13.45 -18.06 -11.14
CA ARG A 238 13.33 -16.71 -10.61
C ARG A 238 12.68 -15.81 -11.69
N PRO A 239 11.58 -15.09 -11.39
CA PRO A 239 10.89 -14.28 -12.39
C PRO A 239 11.78 -13.30 -13.13
N ALA A 240 12.73 -12.67 -12.42
CA ALA A 240 13.67 -11.73 -13.01
C ALA A 240 14.54 -12.31 -14.15
N ASP A 241 14.73 -13.63 -14.17
CA ASP A 241 15.53 -14.30 -15.21
C ASP A 241 14.76 -14.43 -16.55
N TYR A 242 13.46 -14.15 -16.55
CA TYR A 242 12.56 -14.22 -17.71
C TYR A 242 12.06 -12.84 -18.17
N LEU A 243 12.51 -11.77 -17.53
CA LEU A 243 12.16 -10.41 -17.88
C LEU A 243 13.32 -9.74 -18.61
N GLU A 244 13.01 -9.08 -19.71
CA GLU A 244 13.99 -8.27 -20.42
C GLU A 244 14.21 -6.94 -19.69
N PRO A 245 15.44 -6.41 -19.68
CA PRO A 245 15.72 -5.08 -19.17
C PRO A 245 14.99 -4.00 -19.96
N GLU A 246 14.15 -3.20 -19.31
CA GLU A 246 13.28 -2.23 -19.97
C GLU A 246 13.86 -0.80 -20.01
N LEU A 247 14.75 -0.42 -19.07
CA LEU A 247 15.22 0.97 -18.93
C LEU A 247 15.87 1.56 -20.18
N ALA A 248 16.59 0.75 -20.98
CA ALA A 248 17.22 1.23 -22.21
C ALA A 248 16.18 1.58 -23.30
N GLU A 249 15.12 0.79 -23.37
CA GLU A 249 13.97 1.04 -24.25
C GLU A 249 13.17 2.25 -23.78
N ASP A 250 12.92 2.35 -22.47
CA ASP A 250 12.17 3.45 -21.88
C ASP A 250 12.91 4.78 -22.03
N ARG A 251 14.24 4.78 -21.91
CA ARG A 251 15.06 5.97 -22.20
C ARG A 251 14.90 6.43 -23.66
N LYS A 252 14.81 5.49 -24.61
CA LYS A 252 14.56 5.84 -26.02
C LYS A 252 13.15 6.40 -26.24
N LYS A 253 12.14 5.82 -25.59
CA LYS A 253 10.74 6.25 -25.73
C LYS A 253 10.51 7.63 -25.14
N ILE A 254 11.01 7.90 -23.93
CA ILE A 254 10.81 9.17 -23.25
C ILE A 254 11.70 10.28 -23.81
N GLY A 255 12.84 9.94 -24.42
CA GLY A 255 13.76 10.87 -25.05
C GLY A 255 14.23 11.99 -24.10
N ASP A 256 14.32 13.21 -24.65
CA ASP A 256 14.82 14.40 -23.95
C ASP A 256 13.91 14.90 -22.81
N LEU A 257 12.73 14.31 -22.65
CA LEU A 257 11.83 14.65 -21.55
C LEU A 257 12.40 14.14 -20.20
N ALA A 258 13.13 13.01 -20.19
CA ALA A 258 13.84 12.52 -19.03
C ALA A 258 15.25 13.12 -18.96
N LYS A 259 15.47 14.10 -18.09
CA LYS A 259 16.74 14.84 -17.94
C LYS A 259 17.74 14.18 -16.98
N ASN A 260 17.30 13.25 -16.17
CA ASN A 260 18.09 12.50 -15.20
C ASN A 260 17.51 11.10 -15.00
N ASP A 261 18.13 10.30 -14.13
CA ASP A 261 17.71 8.93 -13.89
C ASP A 261 16.40 8.85 -13.08
N GLU A 262 16.11 9.83 -12.20
CA GLU A 262 14.81 9.90 -11.52
C GLU A 262 13.67 10.10 -12.51
N ASP A 263 13.83 10.95 -13.52
CA ASP A 263 12.83 11.15 -14.56
C ASP A 263 12.59 9.87 -15.37
N LEU A 264 13.66 9.16 -15.71
CA LEU A 264 13.56 7.87 -16.38
C LEU A 264 12.81 6.85 -15.53
N LEU A 265 13.11 6.77 -14.22
CA LEU A 265 12.42 5.87 -13.31
C LEU A 265 10.95 6.26 -13.12
N ILE A 266 10.63 7.55 -13.08
CA ILE A 266 9.23 8.01 -13.05
C ILE A 266 8.48 7.50 -14.29
N TYR A 267 9.09 7.60 -15.47
CA TYR A 267 8.48 7.10 -16.69
C TYR A 267 8.39 5.56 -16.72
N ALA A 268 9.46 4.86 -16.37
CA ALA A 268 9.49 3.40 -16.38
C ALA A 268 8.44 2.78 -15.44
N LEU A 269 8.25 3.38 -14.24
CA LEU A 269 7.27 2.92 -13.26
C LEU A 269 5.83 3.32 -13.60
N TYR A 270 5.65 4.48 -14.25
CA TYR A 270 4.34 5.07 -14.54
C TYR A 270 4.30 5.68 -15.95
N PRO A 271 4.34 4.90 -17.04
CA PRO A 271 4.59 5.45 -18.39
C PRO A 271 3.68 6.62 -18.76
N ALA A 272 2.36 6.43 -18.72
CA ALA A 272 1.41 7.48 -19.12
C ALA A 272 1.37 8.65 -18.11
N THR A 273 1.24 8.35 -16.83
CA THR A 273 1.13 9.37 -15.76
C THR A 273 2.48 10.06 -15.53
N GLY A 274 3.58 9.32 -15.63
CA GLY A 274 4.94 9.84 -15.48
C GLY A 274 5.31 10.78 -16.62
N GLU A 275 5.01 10.42 -17.86
CA GLU A 275 5.20 11.33 -19.01
C GLU A 275 4.44 12.65 -18.82
N GLN A 276 3.17 12.54 -18.43
CA GLN A 276 2.34 13.71 -18.16
C GLN A 276 2.91 14.58 -17.02
N PHE A 277 3.35 13.94 -15.93
CA PHE A 277 3.99 14.63 -14.81
C PHE A 277 5.27 15.35 -15.25
N LEU A 278 6.11 14.71 -16.06
CA LEU A 278 7.35 15.33 -16.56
C LEU A 278 7.08 16.54 -17.46
N LYS A 279 6.02 16.49 -18.30
CA LYS A 279 5.58 17.65 -19.09
C LYS A 279 5.19 18.83 -18.18
N TRP A 280 4.50 18.57 -17.08
CA TRP A 280 4.18 19.59 -16.08
C TRP A 280 5.42 20.07 -15.31
N LYS A 281 6.30 19.15 -14.90
CA LYS A 281 7.54 19.45 -14.18
C LYS A 281 8.43 20.42 -14.97
N TYR A 282 8.50 20.25 -16.29
CA TYR A 282 9.33 21.06 -17.16
C TYR A 282 8.58 22.20 -17.88
N GLY A 283 7.32 22.44 -17.53
CA GLY A 283 6.54 23.56 -18.06
C GLY A 283 6.18 23.45 -19.56
N ILE A 284 6.25 22.22 -20.13
CA ILE A 284 5.83 21.94 -21.51
C ILE A 284 4.32 22.03 -21.62
N GLU A 285 3.62 21.55 -20.61
CA GLU A 285 2.17 21.67 -20.48
C GLU A 285 1.82 22.34 -19.14
N PRO A 286 0.71 23.08 -19.05
CA PRO A 286 0.29 23.73 -17.82
C PRO A 286 -0.14 22.67 -16.78
N MET A 287 0.42 22.74 -15.56
CA MET A 287 -0.01 21.90 -14.45
C MET A 287 -1.43 22.27 -14.02
N PRO A 288 -2.36 21.30 -13.87
CA PRO A 288 -3.69 21.56 -13.36
C PRO A 288 -3.67 22.30 -12.01
N GLU A 289 -4.59 23.22 -11.77
CA GLU A 289 -4.60 24.08 -10.59
C GLU A 289 -4.63 23.28 -9.28
N ASN A 290 -5.38 22.17 -9.26
CA ASN A 290 -5.48 21.27 -8.11
C ASN A 290 -4.22 20.43 -7.84
N MET A 291 -3.27 20.44 -8.75
CA MET A 291 -1.98 19.74 -8.63
C MET A 291 -0.83 20.71 -8.31
N LYS A 292 -1.04 22.00 -8.45
CA LYS A 292 -0.02 22.99 -8.12
C LYS A 292 0.32 22.95 -6.63
N PRO A 293 1.61 23.05 -6.25
CA PRO A 293 1.98 23.18 -4.84
C PRO A 293 1.31 24.44 -4.27
N PRO A 294 0.95 24.42 -2.96
CA PRO A 294 0.41 25.61 -2.31
C PRO A 294 1.39 26.76 -2.53
N GLN A 295 0.89 27.88 -3.05
CA GLN A 295 1.72 29.07 -3.13
C GLN A 295 2.17 29.43 -1.71
N ALA A 296 3.47 29.58 -1.49
CA ALA A 296 3.99 30.11 -0.25
C ALA A 296 3.23 31.41 0.04
N PRO A 297 2.74 31.63 1.25
CA PRO A 297 2.04 32.86 1.59
C PRO A 297 2.92 34.02 1.15
N ARG A 298 2.42 34.87 0.27
CA ARG A 298 3.12 36.11 -0.11
C ARG A 298 3.41 36.83 1.18
N THR A 299 4.67 36.80 1.63
CA THR A 299 5.13 37.64 2.71
C THR A 299 4.84 39.07 2.27
N ARG A 300 3.73 39.67 2.76
CA ARG A 300 3.61 41.10 2.77
C ARG A 300 4.88 41.58 3.45
N ARG A 301 5.74 42.27 2.72
CA ARG A 301 6.77 43.10 3.34
C ARG A 301 6.04 44.09 4.29
N LEU A 302 5.82 43.66 5.50
CA LEU A 302 5.53 44.57 6.59
C LEU A 302 6.83 45.31 6.83
N GLY A 303 6.76 46.63 6.70
CA GLY A 303 7.88 47.54 6.91
C GLY A 303 8.56 47.25 8.24
N ASN A 304 9.85 47.52 8.24
CA ASN A 304 10.80 47.44 9.36
C ASN A 304 10.13 47.47 10.74
N ASN A 305 10.02 46.34 11.38
CA ASN A 305 10.09 46.23 12.83
C ASN A 305 10.66 44.86 13.20
N LEU A 306 11.77 44.91 13.89
CA LEU A 306 12.54 43.82 14.48
C LEU A 306 11.61 42.93 15.32
N GLY A 307 11.48 41.66 14.96
CA GLY A 307 10.79 40.68 15.82
C GLY A 307 10.50 39.30 15.31
N ASN A 308 10.73 38.95 14.02
CA ASN A 308 10.27 37.66 13.48
C ASN A 308 11.37 36.78 12.82
N THR A 309 12.61 36.94 13.25
CA THR A 309 13.73 36.13 12.73
C THR A 309 13.96 34.80 13.49
N ILE A 310 13.19 34.53 14.53
CA ILE A 310 13.46 33.39 15.43
C ILE A 310 12.71 32.10 15.01
N PHE A 311 11.69 32.17 14.16
CA PHE A 311 10.87 30.98 13.88
C PHE A 311 11.33 30.08 12.73
N TYR A 312 12.27 30.52 11.88
CA TYR A 312 12.76 29.73 10.75
C TYR A 312 14.12 29.02 11.01
N SER A 313 14.88 29.43 12.01
CA SER A 313 16.16 28.79 12.35
C SER A 313 16.02 27.53 13.21
N LEU A 314 14.90 27.34 13.91
CA LEU A 314 14.68 26.20 14.80
C LEU A 314 14.27 24.90 14.10
N LEU A 315 13.87 24.97 12.83
CA LEU A 315 13.49 23.78 12.04
C LEU A 315 14.66 23.18 11.23
N HIS A 316 15.76 23.90 11.05
CA HIS A 316 16.90 23.44 10.24
C HIS A 316 18.09 22.93 11.03
N GLU A 317 18.24 23.23 12.31
CA GLU A 317 19.44 22.88 13.06
C GLU A 317 19.33 21.69 14.02
N ASN A 318 18.14 21.11 14.21
CA ASN A 318 17.95 20.03 15.19
C ASN A 318 17.52 18.67 14.61
N LEU A 319 17.54 18.47 13.29
CA LEU A 319 17.11 17.22 12.68
C LEU A 319 18.24 16.31 12.16
N ILE A 320 19.52 16.72 12.33
CA ILE A 320 20.65 15.87 11.92
C ILE A 320 21.67 15.87 13.06
N GLN A 321 21.48 15.04 14.07
CA GLN A 321 22.57 14.47 14.86
C GLN A 321 22.45 12.95 14.85
N PRO A 322 23.51 12.23 14.47
CA PRO A 322 23.51 10.78 14.51
C PRO A 322 23.49 10.30 15.96
N LEU A 323 22.57 9.39 16.24
CA LEU A 323 22.55 8.65 17.49
C LEU A 323 23.83 7.83 17.61
N LYS A 324 24.58 8.09 18.68
CA LYS A 324 25.66 7.23 19.15
C LYS A 324 25.10 6.03 19.90
#